data_52f022cb0b4744993923cbd1a4ca8c87
#
_entry.id   52f022cb0b4744993923cbd1a4ca8c87
#
_cell.length_a   1.000
_cell.length_b   1.000
_cell.length_c   1.000
_cell.angle_alpha   90.00
_cell.angle_beta   90.00
_cell.angle_gamma   90.00
#
_symmetry.space_group_name_H-M   'P 1'
#
loop_
_entity.id
_entity.type
_entity.pdbx_description
1 polymer ?
#
loop_
_entity_poly.entity_id
_entity_poly.type
_entity_poly.pdbx_seq_one_letter_code
_entity_poly.pdbx_strand_id
1 'polypeptide(L)'
;MPQLLRRTVDPVWLDRRDSGQPDYSYQADPCRHCANKACDRHLIHAHACTKSSKSKLRDRHELVKKARALTAADAGYTDIKVEPRTSNLDARRADIFFVDARGMKTFHHYTDDVVSHPHSPAHHMGERSDPYHAMGKSETRKAASYRTQLLQAKSHPAVTAGVRVIIYRTCAFTSLGELGKGTVKFVNGAAGFLKKRLVDEHERRPPLDGQTPQQHSAKLRFLTRARLQAAILAGNGLIAVTAGL
;
A
#
# COMPACT_ATOMS: atom_id res chain seq x y z
N MET A 1 10.15 25.19 18.35
CA MET A 1 9.60 24.15 17.44
C MET A 1 10.73 23.26 16.97
N PRO A 2 10.80 22.00 17.32
CA PRO A 2 11.98 21.17 17.04
C PRO A 2 12.04 20.77 15.57
N GLN A 3 13.17 21.03 14.94
CA GLN A 3 13.56 20.62 13.59
C GLN A 3 13.92 19.11 13.49
N LEU A 4 13.17 18.22 14.15
CA LEU A 4 13.61 16.85 14.43
C LEU A 4 13.05 15.77 13.49
N LEU A 5 12.46 16.13 12.35
CA LEU A 5 11.87 15.13 11.45
C LEU A 5 12.20 15.33 9.95
N ARG A 6 13.34 15.95 9.66
CA ARG A 6 13.93 15.89 8.30
C ARG A 6 15.22 15.09 8.24
N ARG A 7 15.38 14.08 9.04
CA ARG A 7 16.27 12.99 8.66
C ARG A 7 15.45 12.06 7.77
N THR A 8 15.31 12.43 6.49
CA THR A 8 15.35 11.45 5.42
C THR A 8 16.47 10.52 5.83
N VAL A 9 16.15 9.24 5.96
CA VAL A 9 17.18 8.20 5.96
C VAL A 9 17.84 8.40 4.62
N ASP A 10 18.93 9.18 4.59
CA ASP A 10 19.80 9.27 3.43
C ASP A 10 20.08 7.84 3.03
N PRO A 11 19.86 7.46 1.79
CA PRO A 11 20.30 6.19 1.29
C PRO A 11 21.84 6.24 1.19
N VAL A 12 22.53 6.20 2.35
CA VAL A 12 23.99 6.11 2.49
C VAL A 12 24.54 4.88 1.74
N TRP A 13 23.66 4.13 1.12
CA TRP A 13 23.93 2.89 0.42
C TRP A 13 24.20 3.05 -1.08
N LEU A 14 24.04 4.22 -1.68
CA LEU A 14 24.08 4.33 -3.13
C LEU A 14 25.31 5.02 -3.73
N ASP A 15 26.22 5.56 -2.93
CA ASP A 15 27.28 6.39 -3.49
C ASP A 15 28.69 6.18 -2.89
N ARG A 16 29.10 4.94 -2.68
CA ARG A 16 30.49 4.61 -2.37
C ARG A 16 31.14 3.76 -3.48
N ARG A 17 31.07 4.21 -4.71
CA ARG A 17 31.82 3.53 -5.78
C ARG A 17 33.29 3.91 -5.87
N ASP A 18 33.74 4.95 -5.14
CA ASP A 18 35.09 5.52 -5.35
C ASP A 18 35.95 5.67 -4.09
N SER A 19 35.65 5.02 -3.00
CA SER A 19 36.54 5.06 -1.86
C SER A 19 37.30 3.75 -1.74
N GLY A 20 38.45 3.57 -2.31
CA GLY A 20 39.37 2.43 -2.22
C GLY A 20 39.39 1.57 -0.93
N GLN A 21 38.24 1.31 -0.38
CA GLN A 21 38.04 0.39 0.72
C GLN A 21 38.09 -1.05 0.21
N PRO A 22 38.69 -1.94 1.02
CA PRO A 22 38.83 -3.33 0.63
C PRO A 22 37.49 -3.89 0.21
N ASP A 23 37.48 -4.45 -0.96
CA ASP A 23 36.39 -5.26 -1.48
C ASP A 23 36.17 -6.42 -0.49
N TYR A 24 35.28 -6.19 0.49
CA TYR A 24 34.72 -7.31 1.20
C TYR A 24 33.91 -8.03 0.11
N SER A 25 34.56 -8.98 -0.55
CA SER A 25 33.90 -9.92 -1.44
C SER A 25 32.80 -10.61 -0.61
N TYR A 26 31.65 -9.99 -0.60
CA TYR A 26 30.44 -10.60 -0.07
C TYR A 26 30.19 -11.80 -0.98
N GLN A 27 30.67 -12.96 -0.53
CA GLN A 27 30.27 -14.21 -1.15
C GLN A 27 28.77 -14.32 -0.87
N ALA A 28 28.00 -13.94 -1.87
CA ALA A 28 26.57 -13.97 -1.79
C ALA A 28 26.14 -15.42 -1.63
N ASP A 29 25.67 -15.78 -0.45
CA ASP A 29 25.15 -17.12 -0.19
C ASP A 29 24.04 -17.45 -1.19
N PRO A 30 24.03 -18.66 -1.72
CA PRO A 30 22.95 -19.08 -2.61
C PRO A 30 21.62 -18.99 -1.90
N CYS A 31 20.61 -18.50 -2.57
CA CYS A 31 19.27 -18.45 -2.03
C CYS A 31 18.83 -19.85 -1.58
N ARG A 32 18.62 -20.05 -0.29
CA ARG A 32 18.23 -21.33 0.32
C ARG A 32 16.98 -21.97 -0.32
N HIS A 33 16.22 -21.18 -1.03
CA HIS A 33 14.95 -21.64 -1.60
C HIS A 33 15.02 -22.01 -3.09
N CYS A 34 15.87 -21.37 -3.88
CA CYS A 34 15.95 -21.68 -5.29
C CYS A 34 17.33 -22.24 -5.72
N ALA A 35 18.32 -22.17 -4.85
CA ALA A 35 19.69 -22.62 -5.06
C ALA A 35 20.41 -22.05 -6.31
N ASN A 36 19.65 -21.41 -7.21
CA ASN A 36 20.09 -21.01 -8.54
C ASN A 36 20.58 -19.57 -8.65
N LYS A 37 20.39 -18.75 -7.61
CA LYS A 37 20.80 -17.34 -7.59
C LYS A 37 21.32 -16.97 -6.22
N ALA A 38 22.46 -16.30 -6.21
CA ALA A 38 22.98 -15.70 -5.00
C ALA A 38 22.02 -14.62 -4.48
N CYS A 39 21.85 -14.58 -3.17
CA CYS A 39 21.19 -13.47 -2.52
C CYS A 39 22.10 -12.26 -2.63
N ASP A 40 21.72 -11.26 -3.40
CA ASP A 40 22.49 -10.03 -3.52
C ASP A 40 22.45 -9.22 -2.21
N ARG A 41 23.47 -8.37 -2.01
CA ARG A 41 23.60 -7.54 -0.81
C ARG A 41 22.40 -6.59 -0.57
N HIS A 42 21.59 -6.38 -1.59
CA HIS A 42 20.39 -5.53 -1.50
C HIS A 42 19.11 -6.32 -1.28
N LEU A 43 19.22 -7.63 -1.08
CA LEU A 43 18.09 -8.55 -0.86
C LEU A 43 17.05 -8.55 -1.99
N ILE A 44 17.42 -8.07 -3.18
CA ILE A 44 16.50 -7.98 -4.34
C ILE A 44 15.93 -9.35 -4.64
N HIS A 45 16.83 -10.36 -4.71
CA HIS A 45 16.41 -11.72 -4.97
C HIS A 45 15.54 -12.28 -3.85
N ALA A 46 15.89 -12.05 -2.58
CA ALA A 46 15.10 -12.51 -1.44
C ALA A 46 13.66 -11.95 -1.48
N HIS A 47 13.52 -10.67 -1.79
CA HIS A 47 12.22 -10.02 -1.92
C HIS A 47 11.42 -10.41 -3.17
N ALA A 48 12.08 -10.96 -4.20
CA ALA A 48 11.47 -11.32 -5.47
C ALA A 48 11.48 -12.84 -5.75
N CYS A 49 12.07 -13.65 -4.88
CA CYS A 49 12.19 -15.09 -5.08
C CYS A 49 10.82 -15.77 -5.05
N THR A 50 10.38 -16.26 -6.20
CA THR A 50 9.06 -16.89 -6.34
C THR A 50 8.98 -18.29 -5.74
N LYS A 51 10.13 -18.97 -5.51
CA LYS A 51 10.15 -20.33 -4.94
C LYS A 51 10.04 -20.34 -3.41
N SER A 52 10.66 -19.35 -2.74
CA SER A 52 10.64 -19.32 -1.28
C SER A 52 9.40 -18.70 -0.70
N SER A 53 8.84 -17.82 -1.42
CA SER A 53 8.24 -16.68 -0.77
C SER A 53 6.77 -16.52 -1.07
N LYS A 54 6.14 -17.49 -1.73
CA LYS A 54 4.68 -17.36 -1.94
C LYS A 54 3.95 -17.14 -0.62
N SER A 55 4.33 -17.85 0.46
CA SER A 55 3.76 -17.64 1.78
C SER A 55 4.18 -16.29 2.39
N LYS A 56 5.47 -15.95 2.33
CA LYS A 56 6.00 -14.74 2.99
C LYS A 56 5.66 -13.44 2.27
N LEU A 57 5.66 -13.45 0.94
CA LEU A 57 5.11 -12.34 0.16
C LEU A 57 3.62 -12.15 0.47
N ARG A 58 2.90 -13.24 0.66
CA ARG A 58 1.50 -13.23 1.11
C ARG A 58 1.39 -12.64 2.52
N ASP A 59 2.22 -13.06 3.47
CA ASP A 59 2.22 -12.53 4.84
C ASP A 59 2.45 -11.02 4.85
N ARG A 60 3.42 -10.52 4.07
CA ARG A 60 3.64 -9.07 3.91
C ARG A 60 2.39 -8.38 3.34
N HIS A 61 1.77 -8.96 2.34
CA HIS A 61 0.55 -8.44 1.74
C HIS A 61 -0.60 -8.39 2.76
N GLU A 62 -0.75 -9.44 3.59
CA GLU A 62 -1.73 -9.48 4.67
C GLU A 62 -1.51 -8.37 5.71
N LEU A 63 -0.26 -8.08 6.08
CA LEU A 63 0.04 -6.99 7.00
C LEU A 63 -0.36 -5.64 6.43
N VAL A 64 -0.09 -5.38 5.15
CA VAL A 64 -0.51 -4.15 4.46
C VAL A 64 -2.04 -4.04 4.40
N LYS A 65 -2.74 -5.12 4.07
CA LYS A 65 -4.22 -5.15 4.07
C LYS A 65 -4.78 -4.80 5.45
N LYS A 66 -4.26 -5.42 6.51
CA LYS A 66 -4.69 -5.13 7.89
C LYS A 66 -4.46 -3.66 8.26
N ALA A 67 -3.30 -3.10 7.95
CA ALA A 67 -2.99 -1.70 8.22
C ALA A 67 -3.96 -0.74 7.50
N ARG A 68 -4.35 -1.07 6.28
CA ARG A 68 -5.31 -0.28 5.50
C ARG A 68 -6.75 -0.43 6.00
N ALA A 69 -7.17 -1.64 6.36
CA ALA A 69 -8.49 -1.88 6.94
C ALA A 69 -8.66 -1.10 8.26
N LEU A 70 -7.64 -1.11 9.13
CA LEU A 70 -7.62 -0.29 10.34
C LEU A 70 -7.70 1.21 10.03
N THR A 71 -6.98 1.68 9.00
CA THR A 71 -7.08 3.09 8.58
C THR A 71 -8.48 3.46 8.09
N ALA A 72 -9.13 2.56 7.35
CA ALA A 72 -10.51 2.78 6.92
C ALA A 72 -11.47 2.85 8.13
N ALA A 73 -11.28 1.98 9.13
CA ALA A 73 -12.05 2.00 10.37
C ALA A 73 -11.82 3.30 11.17
N ASP A 74 -10.58 3.72 11.35
CA ASP A 74 -10.24 4.97 12.05
C ASP A 74 -10.80 6.20 11.34
N ALA A 75 -10.88 6.18 10.01
CA ALA A 75 -11.54 7.23 9.24
C ALA A 75 -13.06 7.25 9.44
N GLY A 76 -13.65 6.15 9.90
CA GLY A 76 -15.08 5.99 10.10
C GLY A 76 -15.85 5.52 8.86
N TYR A 77 -15.16 4.86 7.92
CA TYR A 77 -15.85 4.15 6.86
C TYR A 77 -16.62 2.95 7.41
N THR A 78 -17.68 2.58 6.74
CA THR A 78 -18.57 1.49 7.15
C THR A 78 -18.41 0.27 6.23
N ASP A 79 -19.01 -0.86 6.63
CA ASP A 79 -19.04 -2.11 5.85
C ASP A 79 -17.65 -2.54 5.33
N ILE A 80 -16.64 -2.50 6.23
CA ILE A 80 -15.26 -2.85 5.87
C ILE A 80 -15.16 -4.37 5.74
N LYS A 81 -14.77 -4.84 4.55
CA LYS A 81 -14.55 -6.27 4.26
C LYS A 81 -13.17 -6.49 3.68
N VAL A 82 -12.49 -7.51 4.16
CA VAL A 82 -11.21 -7.98 3.62
C VAL A 82 -11.51 -9.12 2.64
N GLU A 83 -10.86 -9.10 1.49
CA GLU A 83 -11.03 -10.08 0.39
C GLU A 83 -12.48 -10.30 -0.08
N PRO A 84 -13.30 -9.25 -0.24
CA PRO A 84 -14.64 -9.43 -0.76
C PRO A 84 -14.59 -9.86 -2.22
N ARG A 85 -15.55 -10.68 -2.64
CA ARG A 85 -15.77 -10.92 -4.07
C ARG A 85 -16.23 -9.63 -4.73
N THR A 86 -15.65 -9.33 -5.90
CA THR A 86 -16.02 -8.12 -6.67
C THR A 86 -17.27 -8.36 -7.52
N SER A 87 -17.56 -9.61 -7.86
CA SER A 87 -18.79 -10.02 -8.54
C SER A 87 -19.12 -11.50 -8.23
N ASN A 88 -20.35 -11.90 -8.47
CA ASN A 88 -20.76 -13.31 -8.36
C ASN A 88 -20.24 -14.17 -9.53
N LEU A 89 -19.78 -13.51 -10.60
CA LEU A 89 -19.37 -14.18 -11.84
C LEU A 89 -17.87 -14.46 -11.93
N ASP A 90 -17.07 -13.88 -11.02
CA ASP A 90 -15.62 -14.01 -11.03
C ASP A 90 -15.11 -14.37 -9.62
N ALA A 91 -14.15 -15.29 -9.57
CA ALA A 91 -13.45 -15.66 -8.33
C ALA A 91 -12.50 -14.56 -7.83
N ARG A 92 -12.30 -13.46 -8.58
CA ARG A 92 -11.43 -12.36 -8.18
C ARG A 92 -11.99 -11.64 -6.98
N ARG A 93 -11.07 -11.32 -6.07
CA ARG A 93 -11.38 -10.61 -4.84
C ARG A 93 -10.58 -9.32 -4.83
N ALA A 94 -11.22 -8.23 -4.41
CA ALA A 94 -10.48 -7.05 -3.99
C ALA A 94 -9.83 -7.33 -2.64
N ASP A 95 -8.73 -6.66 -2.32
CA ASP A 95 -8.10 -6.86 -1.02
C ASP A 95 -8.93 -6.25 0.10
N ILE A 96 -9.50 -5.06 -0.13
CA ILE A 96 -10.35 -4.38 0.85
C ILE A 96 -11.53 -3.72 0.14
N PHE A 97 -12.68 -3.84 0.77
CA PHE A 97 -13.88 -3.10 0.46
C PHE A 97 -14.31 -2.25 1.66
N PHE A 98 -14.83 -1.06 1.41
CA PHE A 98 -15.46 -0.22 2.42
C PHE A 98 -16.44 0.75 1.76
N VAL A 99 -17.39 1.24 2.57
CA VAL A 99 -18.43 2.16 2.14
C VAL A 99 -18.23 3.53 2.78
N ASP A 100 -18.34 4.54 1.94
CA ASP A 100 -18.42 5.95 2.33
C ASP A 100 -19.85 6.42 2.03
N ALA A 101 -20.63 6.67 3.06
CA ALA A 101 -21.99 7.19 2.95
C ALA A 101 -21.99 8.71 3.11
N ARG A 102 -22.46 9.41 2.06
CA ARG A 102 -22.53 10.88 2.05
C ARG A 102 -23.95 11.33 1.63
N GLY A 103 -24.76 11.64 2.61
CA GLY A 103 -26.16 12.00 2.34
C GLY A 103 -26.89 10.86 1.63
N MET A 104 -27.49 11.17 0.48
CA MET A 104 -28.25 10.18 -0.32
C MET A 104 -27.39 9.28 -1.20
N LYS A 105 -26.06 9.50 -1.26
CA LYS A 105 -25.15 8.73 -2.09
C LYS A 105 -24.24 7.83 -1.26
N THR A 106 -24.03 6.62 -1.73
CA THR A 106 -23.05 5.68 -1.18
C THR A 106 -21.91 5.46 -2.15
N PHE A 107 -20.69 5.57 -1.66
CA PHE A 107 -19.48 5.31 -2.43
C PHE A 107 -18.91 3.97 -2.00
N HIS A 108 -18.93 3.01 -2.89
CA HIS A 108 -18.41 1.67 -2.69
C HIS A 108 -16.97 1.62 -3.20
N HIS A 109 -16.03 1.55 -2.30
CA HIS A 109 -14.61 1.50 -2.60
C HIS A 109 -14.13 0.06 -2.63
N TYR A 110 -13.66 -0.39 -3.78
CA TYR A 110 -12.91 -1.62 -3.95
C TYR A 110 -11.45 -1.26 -4.15
N THR A 111 -10.58 -1.82 -3.33
CA THR A 111 -9.15 -1.49 -3.38
C THR A 111 -8.32 -2.76 -3.45
N ASP A 112 -7.22 -2.68 -4.19
CA ASP A 112 -6.31 -3.79 -4.38
C ASP A 112 -4.88 -3.33 -4.08
N ASP A 113 -4.13 -4.13 -3.35
CA ASP A 113 -2.80 -3.78 -2.89
C ASP A 113 -1.73 -4.46 -3.76
N VAL A 114 -0.66 -3.75 -4.03
CA VAL A 114 0.49 -4.31 -4.70
C VAL A 114 1.78 -3.79 -4.07
N VAL A 115 2.67 -4.70 -3.72
CA VAL A 115 4.00 -4.36 -3.24
C VAL A 115 5.01 -4.73 -4.32
N SER A 116 5.72 -3.73 -4.85
CA SER A 116 6.71 -3.87 -5.89
C SER A 116 8.11 -3.62 -5.36
N HIS A 117 9.10 -4.41 -5.79
CA HIS A 117 10.49 -4.10 -5.50
C HIS A 117 11.03 -3.16 -6.58
N PRO A 118 11.53 -1.94 -6.26
CA PRO A 118 11.92 -0.96 -7.26
C PRO A 118 13.07 -1.43 -8.14
N HIS A 119 13.98 -2.23 -7.59
CA HIS A 119 15.12 -2.79 -8.31
C HIS A 119 14.87 -4.18 -8.90
N SER A 120 13.62 -4.63 -8.98
CA SER A 120 13.31 -5.90 -9.66
C SER A 120 13.64 -5.81 -11.15
N PRO A 121 14.29 -6.83 -11.74
CA PRO A 121 14.59 -6.87 -13.19
C PRO A 121 13.37 -6.63 -14.07
N ALA A 122 12.18 -7.04 -13.63
CA ALA A 122 10.93 -6.78 -14.36
C ALA A 122 10.57 -5.29 -14.47
N HIS A 123 11.20 -4.43 -13.66
CA HIS A 123 10.98 -2.98 -13.66
C HIS A 123 12.18 -2.19 -14.20
N HIS A 124 13.32 -2.87 -14.46
CA HIS A 124 14.46 -2.30 -15.17
C HIS A 124 14.17 -2.20 -16.67
N MET A 125 13.47 -1.16 -17.04
CA MET A 125 13.32 -0.77 -18.44
C MET A 125 13.83 0.66 -18.55
N GLY A 126 15.12 0.81 -18.87
CA GLY A 126 15.77 2.09 -19.06
C GLY A 126 16.66 2.54 -17.89
N GLU A 127 17.48 3.50 -18.17
CA GLU A 127 18.64 3.95 -17.39
C GLU A 127 18.35 4.55 -15.99
N ARG A 128 17.10 4.58 -15.54
CA ARG A 128 16.72 5.13 -14.22
C ARG A 128 15.71 4.21 -13.54
N SER A 129 16.09 3.67 -12.41
CA SER A 129 15.18 3.00 -11.49
C SER A 129 14.29 4.03 -10.79
N ASP A 130 13.27 4.51 -11.47
CA ASP A 130 12.24 5.33 -10.84
C ASP A 130 11.28 4.41 -10.08
N PRO A 131 11.25 4.44 -8.73
CA PRO A 131 10.34 3.61 -7.95
C PRO A 131 8.87 3.92 -8.26
N TYR A 132 8.57 5.15 -8.64
CA TYR A 132 7.23 5.54 -9.07
C TYR A 132 6.83 4.90 -10.40
N HIS A 133 7.79 4.65 -11.30
CA HIS A 133 7.53 3.95 -12.56
C HIS A 133 7.07 2.50 -12.31
N ALA A 134 7.78 1.77 -11.44
CA ALA A 134 7.43 0.41 -11.07
C ALA A 134 6.04 0.33 -10.44
N MET A 135 5.73 1.25 -9.52
CA MET A 135 4.41 1.34 -8.90
C MET A 135 3.33 1.71 -9.91
N GLY A 136 3.58 2.67 -10.79
CA GLY A 136 2.63 3.09 -11.83
C GLY A 136 2.28 1.96 -12.80
N LYS A 137 3.27 1.18 -13.25
CA LYS A 137 3.04 -0.04 -14.05
C LYS A 137 2.17 -1.06 -13.30
N SER A 138 2.46 -1.29 -12.04
CA SER A 138 1.70 -2.23 -11.21
C SER A 138 0.27 -1.76 -10.99
N GLU A 139 0.05 -0.47 -10.73
CA GLU A 139 -1.28 0.15 -10.62
C GLU A 139 -2.08 -0.02 -11.92
N THR A 140 -1.46 0.30 -13.06
CA THR A 140 -2.10 0.18 -14.38
C THR A 140 -2.49 -1.27 -14.69
N ARG A 141 -1.57 -2.23 -14.47
CA ARG A 141 -1.83 -3.64 -14.70
C ARG A 141 -2.98 -4.17 -13.84
N LYS A 142 -3.00 -3.81 -12.58
CA LYS A 142 -4.07 -4.19 -11.65
C LYS A 142 -5.40 -3.54 -12.05
N ALA A 143 -5.42 -2.26 -12.38
CA ALA A 143 -6.62 -1.58 -12.85
C ALA A 143 -7.18 -2.22 -14.12
N ALA A 144 -6.33 -2.60 -15.07
CA ALA A 144 -6.74 -3.30 -16.28
C ALA A 144 -7.39 -4.66 -15.98
N SER A 145 -6.84 -5.41 -14.99
CA SER A 145 -7.37 -6.72 -14.62
C SER A 145 -8.78 -6.69 -14.02
N TYR A 146 -9.23 -5.53 -13.51
CA TYR A 146 -10.57 -5.34 -12.94
C TYR A 146 -11.54 -4.58 -13.87
N ARG A 147 -11.11 -4.26 -15.08
CA ARG A 147 -11.91 -3.45 -16.02
C ARG A 147 -13.28 -4.06 -16.29
N THR A 148 -13.34 -5.37 -16.53
CA THR A 148 -14.60 -6.09 -16.84
C THR A 148 -15.55 -6.03 -15.66
N GLN A 149 -15.06 -6.31 -14.44
CA GLN A 149 -15.86 -6.27 -13.22
C GLN A 149 -16.41 -4.87 -12.94
N LEU A 150 -15.59 -3.84 -13.21
CA LEU A 150 -16.03 -2.46 -13.05
C LEU A 150 -17.13 -2.08 -14.05
N LEU A 151 -17.04 -2.57 -15.28
CA LEU A 151 -18.10 -2.36 -16.27
C LEU A 151 -19.39 -3.04 -15.86
N GLN A 152 -19.33 -4.28 -15.38
CA GLN A 152 -20.50 -5.00 -14.85
C GLN A 152 -21.09 -4.31 -13.62
N ALA A 153 -20.24 -3.86 -12.69
CA ALA A 153 -20.70 -3.14 -11.50
C ALA A 153 -21.41 -1.81 -11.86
N LYS A 154 -20.96 -1.14 -12.92
CA LYS A 154 -21.59 0.09 -13.40
C LYS A 154 -22.99 -0.11 -14.00
N SER A 155 -23.31 -1.29 -14.47
CA SER A 155 -24.66 -1.61 -14.98
C SER A 155 -25.67 -1.94 -13.88
N HIS A 156 -25.24 -1.99 -12.60
CA HIS A 156 -26.14 -2.23 -11.48
C HIS A 156 -27.19 -1.11 -11.34
N PRO A 157 -28.49 -1.43 -11.15
CA PRO A 157 -29.56 -0.41 -11.10
C PRO A 157 -29.29 0.75 -10.13
N ALA A 158 -28.77 0.49 -8.94
CA ALA A 158 -28.44 1.52 -7.96
C ALA A 158 -27.29 2.46 -8.42
N VAL A 159 -26.41 2.00 -9.30
CA VAL A 159 -25.36 2.82 -9.92
C VAL A 159 -25.96 3.67 -11.03
N THR A 160 -26.81 3.08 -11.86
CA THR A 160 -27.52 3.76 -12.94
C THR A 160 -28.44 4.87 -12.39
N ALA A 161 -29.09 4.61 -11.26
CA ALA A 161 -29.92 5.59 -10.55
C ALA A 161 -29.10 6.68 -9.81
N GLY A 162 -27.76 6.63 -9.84
CA GLY A 162 -26.89 7.62 -9.19
C GLY A 162 -26.85 7.59 -7.68
N VAL A 163 -27.48 6.59 -7.04
CA VAL A 163 -27.49 6.41 -5.58
C VAL A 163 -26.19 5.74 -5.10
N ARG A 164 -25.62 4.88 -5.93
CA ARG A 164 -24.38 4.17 -5.65
C ARG A 164 -23.28 4.57 -6.63
N VAL A 165 -22.11 4.88 -6.11
CA VAL A 165 -20.90 5.15 -6.91
C VAL A 165 -19.87 4.06 -6.63
N ILE A 166 -19.38 3.40 -7.67
CA ILE A 166 -18.32 2.38 -7.57
C ILE A 166 -16.98 3.02 -7.84
N ILE A 167 -16.07 2.90 -6.89
CA ILE A 167 -14.69 3.38 -6.99
C ILE A 167 -13.77 2.18 -6.85
N TYR A 168 -12.96 1.95 -7.88
CA TYR A 168 -11.86 0.99 -7.81
C TYR A 168 -10.53 1.75 -7.72
N ARG A 169 -9.63 1.27 -6.87
CA ARG A 169 -8.30 1.87 -6.69
C ARG A 169 -7.26 0.82 -6.40
N THR A 170 -6.17 0.85 -7.13
CA THR A 170 -4.97 0.11 -6.76
C THR A 170 -4.12 0.96 -5.82
N CYS A 171 -3.67 0.37 -4.74
CA CYS A 171 -2.77 0.96 -3.78
C CYS A 171 -1.41 0.28 -3.90
N ALA A 172 -0.46 0.96 -4.54
CA ALA A 172 0.87 0.45 -4.74
C ALA A 172 1.83 0.93 -3.65
N PHE A 173 2.77 0.06 -3.33
CA PHE A 173 3.85 0.30 -2.38
C PHE A 173 5.15 -0.24 -2.96
N THR A 174 6.27 0.38 -2.62
CA THR A 174 7.55 -0.31 -2.79
C THR A 174 7.84 -1.18 -1.57
N SER A 175 8.70 -2.18 -1.76
CA SER A 175 9.25 -2.95 -0.62
C SER A 175 10.11 -2.09 0.32
N LEU A 176 10.46 -0.87 -0.07
CA LEU A 176 11.18 0.11 0.74
C LEU A 176 10.26 1.03 1.54
N GLY A 177 8.94 0.89 1.38
CA GLY A 177 7.94 1.67 2.14
C GLY A 177 7.45 2.95 1.45
N GLU A 178 7.83 3.19 0.20
CA GLU A 178 7.32 4.31 -0.56
C GLU A 178 5.87 4.07 -1.00
N LEU A 179 5.09 5.13 -1.08
CA LEU A 179 3.67 5.09 -1.37
C LEU A 179 3.39 5.53 -2.81
N GLY A 180 2.74 4.69 -3.59
CA GLY A 180 2.25 5.01 -4.92
C GLY A 180 1.11 6.03 -4.90
N LYS A 181 0.78 6.56 -6.07
CA LYS A 181 -0.27 7.60 -6.23
C LYS A 181 -1.62 7.16 -5.70
N GLY A 182 -2.02 5.90 -5.95
CA GLY A 182 -3.27 5.34 -5.45
C GLY A 182 -3.31 5.27 -3.93
N THR A 183 -2.20 4.89 -3.29
CA THR A 183 -2.08 4.85 -1.83
C THR A 183 -2.15 6.25 -1.22
N VAL A 184 -1.44 7.22 -1.80
CA VAL A 184 -1.50 8.62 -1.35
C VAL A 184 -2.92 9.18 -1.45
N LYS A 185 -3.62 8.88 -2.56
CA LYS A 185 -5.05 9.27 -2.72
C LYS A 185 -5.94 8.61 -1.67
N PHE A 186 -5.69 7.33 -1.31
CA PHE A 186 -6.43 6.66 -0.24
C PHE A 186 -6.19 7.35 1.11
N VAL A 187 -4.93 7.59 1.50
CA VAL A 187 -4.57 8.24 2.77
C VAL A 187 -5.20 9.62 2.89
N ASN A 188 -5.09 10.43 1.84
CA ASN A 188 -5.68 11.77 1.84
C ASN A 188 -7.21 11.74 1.83
N GLY A 189 -7.81 10.77 1.12
CA GLY A 189 -9.26 10.57 1.10
C GLY A 189 -9.81 10.18 2.46
N ALA A 190 -9.17 9.22 3.15
CA ALA A 190 -9.53 8.79 4.51
C ALA A 190 -9.45 9.96 5.51
N ALA A 191 -8.35 10.71 5.46
CA ALA A 191 -8.17 11.87 6.33
C ALA A 191 -9.17 13.01 6.04
N GLY A 192 -9.50 13.23 4.77
CA GLY A 192 -10.52 14.20 4.37
C GLY A 192 -11.92 13.79 4.79
N PHE A 193 -12.24 12.49 4.71
CA PHE A 193 -13.51 11.94 5.17
C PHE A 193 -13.67 12.09 6.68
N LEU A 194 -12.64 11.72 7.46
CA LEU A 194 -12.62 11.91 8.91
C LEU A 194 -12.83 13.39 9.27
N LYS A 195 -12.08 14.29 8.62
CA LYS A 195 -12.21 15.73 8.87
C LYS A 195 -13.65 16.19 8.66
N LYS A 196 -14.27 15.82 7.53
CA LYS A 196 -15.64 16.21 7.21
C LYS A 196 -16.62 15.69 8.27
N ARG A 197 -16.53 14.41 8.61
CA ARG A 197 -17.38 13.81 9.64
C ARG A 197 -17.27 14.53 10.98
N LEU A 198 -16.04 14.84 11.41
CA LEU A 198 -15.80 15.55 12.67
C LEU A 198 -16.31 16.99 12.62
N VAL A 199 -16.27 17.68 11.49
CA VAL A 199 -16.92 19.00 11.35
C VAL A 199 -18.42 18.87 11.52
N ASP A 200 -19.05 17.93 10.83
CA ASP A 200 -20.49 17.69 10.92
C ASP A 200 -20.93 17.28 12.36
N GLU A 201 -20.06 16.55 13.07
CA GLU A 201 -20.27 16.18 14.48
C GLU A 201 -20.01 17.35 15.44
N HIS A 202 -19.01 18.20 15.17
CA HIS A 202 -18.66 19.38 15.96
C HIS A 202 -19.74 20.46 15.96
N GLU A 203 -20.43 20.61 14.84
CA GLU A 203 -21.60 21.49 14.79
C GLU A 203 -22.70 21.05 15.76
N ARG A 204 -22.69 19.76 16.15
CA ARG A 204 -23.66 19.18 17.09
C ARG A 204 -23.13 19.08 18.51
N ARG A 205 -21.84 18.84 18.71
CA ARG A 205 -21.16 18.69 20.02
C ARG A 205 -19.69 19.07 19.93
N PRO A 206 -19.19 19.98 20.79
CA PRO A 206 -17.75 20.27 20.82
C PRO A 206 -16.95 19.03 21.24
N PRO A 207 -15.72 18.85 20.74
CA PRO A 207 -14.90 17.69 21.06
C PRO A 207 -14.46 17.71 22.52
N LEU A 208 -14.50 16.55 23.14
CA LEU A 208 -14.09 16.36 24.53
C LEU A 208 -12.55 16.49 24.69
N ASP A 209 -11.78 16.24 23.64
CA ASP A 209 -10.31 16.25 23.66
C ASP A 209 -9.68 17.58 23.22
N GLY A 210 -10.51 18.58 22.91
CA GLY A 210 -10.06 19.90 22.47
C GLY A 210 -9.31 19.94 21.13
N GLN A 211 -9.22 18.79 20.40
CA GLN A 211 -8.55 18.75 19.12
C GLN A 211 -9.48 19.20 17.99
N THR A 212 -8.95 19.98 17.07
CA THR A 212 -9.68 20.40 15.89
C THR A 212 -9.81 19.27 14.86
N PRO A 213 -10.85 19.28 13.99
CA PRO A 213 -10.97 18.32 12.89
C PRO A 213 -9.72 18.24 11.98
N GLN A 214 -9.00 19.38 11.85
CA GLN A 214 -7.74 19.45 11.11
C GLN A 214 -6.63 18.66 11.79
N GLN A 215 -6.51 18.76 13.12
CA GLN A 215 -5.53 18.03 13.90
C GLN A 215 -5.79 16.52 13.86
N HIS A 216 -7.03 16.08 13.99
CA HIS A 216 -7.40 14.66 13.82
C HIS A 216 -7.07 14.15 12.42
N SER A 217 -7.39 14.92 11.38
CA SER A 217 -7.07 14.56 9.99
C SER A 217 -5.56 14.46 9.75
N ALA A 218 -4.77 15.36 10.31
CA ALA A 218 -3.30 15.33 10.22
C ALA A 218 -2.72 14.13 10.97
N LYS A 219 -3.22 13.84 12.18
CA LYS A 219 -2.85 12.68 12.98
C LYS A 219 -3.17 11.36 12.23
N LEU A 220 -4.35 11.24 11.63
CA LEU A 220 -4.71 10.06 10.85
C LEU A 220 -3.75 9.85 9.67
N ARG A 221 -3.42 10.92 8.92
CA ARG A 221 -2.44 10.82 7.83
C ARG A 221 -1.08 10.31 8.29
N PHE A 222 -0.59 10.86 9.40
CA PHE A 222 0.69 10.45 9.98
C PHE A 222 0.65 8.98 10.43
N LEU A 223 -0.34 8.60 11.22
CA LEU A 223 -0.49 7.24 11.73
C LEU A 223 -0.66 6.22 10.60
N THR A 224 -1.43 6.57 9.56
CA THR A 224 -1.61 5.68 8.41
C THR A 224 -0.29 5.41 7.68
N ARG A 225 0.51 6.46 7.41
CA ARG A 225 1.82 6.30 6.78
C ARG A 225 2.74 5.44 7.64
N ALA A 226 2.81 5.71 8.94
CA ALA A 226 3.62 4.94 9.87
C ALA A 226 3.21 3.47 9.92
N ARG A 227 1.91 3.17 10.00
CA ARG A 227 1.38 1.80 9.98
C ARG A 227 1.72 1.06 8.69
N LEU A 228 1.55 1.71 7.55
CA LEU A 228 1.85 1.10 6.25
C LEU A 228 3.34 0.80 6.10
N GLN A 229 4.20 1.72 6.50
CA GLN A 229 5.64 1.52 6.49
C GLN A 229 6.05 0.40 7.46
N ALA A 230 5.52 0.39 8.68
CA ALA A 230 5.77 -0.66 9.66
C ALA A 230 5.32 -2.04 9.15
N ALA A 231 4.16 -2.12 8.49
CA ALA A 231 3.66 -3.37 7.90
C ALA A 231 4.58 -3.90 6.79
N ILE A 232 5.10 -3.03 5.95
CA ILE A 232 6.05 -3.40 4.89
C ILE A 232 7.37 -3.86 5.49
N LEU A 233 7.92 -3.13 6.45
CA LEU A 233 9.19 -3.46 7.09
C LEU A 233 9.09 -4.77 7.89
N ALA A 234 8.01 -4.99 8.63
CA ALA A 234 7.77 -6.25 9.33
C ALA A 234 7.66 -7.43 8.35
N GLY A 235 6.96 -7.25 7.25
CA GLY A 235 6.86 -8.26 6.20
C GLY A 235 8.20 -8.55 5.52
N ASN A 236 9.03 -7.54 5.34
CA ASN A 236 10.40 -7.70 4.81
C ASN A 236 11.29 -8.46 5.80
N GLY A 237 11.18 -8.17 7.10
CA GLY A 237 11.90 -8.90 8.14
C GLY A 237 11.55 -10.40 8.14
N LEU A 238 10.27 -10.76 7.98
CA LEU A 238 9.84 -12.14 7.83
C LEU A 238 10.46 -12.82 6.59
N ILE A 239 10.57 -12.10 5.49
CA ILE A 239 11.20 -12.59 4.26
C ILE A 239 12.71 -12.82 4.49
N ALA A 240 13.41 -11.86 5.09
CA ALA A 240 14.84 -11.94 5.35
C ALA A 240 15.18 -13.12 6.28
N VAL A 241 14.51 -13.23 7.42
CA VAL A 241 14.71 -14.35 8.37
C VAL A 241 14.52 -15.71 7.71
N THR A 242 13.52 -15.86 6.83
CA THR A 242 13.30 -17.15 6.15
C THR A 242 14.29 -17.41 5.01
N ALA A 243 14.87 -16.36 4.43
CA ALA A 243 15.96 -16.49 3.46
C ALA A 243 17.30 -16.86 4.12
N GLY A 244 17.37 -16.81 5.45
CA GLY A 244 18.57 -17.13 6.22
C GLY A 244 19.57 -15.98 6.27
N LEU A 245 19.08 -14.75 6.19
CA LEU A 245 19.86 -13.51 6.21
C LEU A 245 19.75 -12.84 7.57
#